data_ea61b7f2982d48c1f4242599fc650f06
#
_entry.id   ea61b7f2982d48c1f4242599fc650f06
#
_cell.length_a   1.000
_cell.length_b   1.000
_cell.length_c   1.000
_cell.angle_alpha   90.00
_cell.angle_beta   90.00
_cell.angle_gamma   90.00
#
_symmetry.space_group_name_H-M   'P 1'
#
loop_
_entity.id
_entity.type
_entity.pdbx_description
1 polymer ?
#
loop_
_entity_poly.entity_id
_entity_poly.type
_entity_poly.pdbx_seq_one_letter_code
_entity_poly.pdbx_strand_id
1 'polypeptide(L)'
;MYVGFPTSQRLRGVPLPPREVARWRGLAVPFRCALFLLIPHVWIGFFLAWMCVTTCALVIDGQERQATVTHREDVESKQDADSCQIDYVYSDEGGRHAESCALDSRAYNTYAPGTKIPIRSIRILGRSQSELASASAGDLIWGVAWPALFWNGMMFIFFYATCLSPLRQRRLLRDGQAVMGQITGKKVRKGKSTGYELTYIYPRPDGYAQTRTMEVRKGDYDLANAGDEVLVFYNPSRPKRSVIYEYCQYWLPEMCV
;
A
#
# COMPACT_ATOMS: atom_id res chain seq x y z
N MET A 1 -15.55 -23.99 -31.57
CA MET A 1 -14.87 -23.41 -32.72
C MET A 1 -13.38 -23.54 -32.51
N TYR A 2 -12.70 -24.42 -33.25
CA TYR A 2 -11.24 -24.60 -33.12
C TYR A 2 -10.58 -23.44 -33.86
N VAL A 3 -9.99 -22.50 -33.11
CA VAL A 3 -9.14 -21.47 -33.71
C VAL A 3 -7.78 -22.14 -33.94
N GLY A 4 -7.44 -22.41 -35.19
CA GLY A 4 -6.13 -22.93 -35.57
C GLY A 4 -5.09 -21.84 -35.29
N PHE A 5 -4.30 -22.01 -34.23
CA PHE A 5 -3.18 -21.11 -33.94
C PHE A 5 -1.99 -21.50 -34.83
N PRO A 6 -1.36 -20.54 -35.49
CA PRO A 6 -0.18 -20.81 -36.30
C PRO A 6 0.97 -21.31 -35.42
N THR A 7 1.60 -22.38 -35.83
CA THR A 7 2.79 -22.93 -35.18
C THR A 7 4.00 -22.14 -35.65
N SER A 8 4.26 -21.02 -34.97
CA SER A 8 5.37 -20.17 -35.38
C SER A 8 6.72 -20.73 -34.93
N GLN A 9 7.76 -20.43 -35.71
CA GLN A 9 9.16 -20.76 -35.37
C GLN A 9 9.61 -20.20 -34.03
N ARG A 10 8.94 -19.17 -33.52
CA ARG A 10 9.24 -18.53 -32.23
C ARG A 10 9.14 -19.47 -31.01
N LEU A 11 8.24 -20.47 -31.05
CA LEU A 11 8.14 -21.46 -29.97
C LEU A 11 9.35 -22.39 -29.88
N ARG A 12 10.04 -22.64 -31.00
CA ARG A 12 11.18 -23.57 -31.05
C ARG A 12 12.41 -23.04 -30.28
N GLY A 13 12.51 -21.73 -30.12
CA GLY A 13 13.59 -21.08 -29.35
C GLY A 13 13.30 -20.86 -27.88
N VAL A 14 12.10 -21.23 -27.40
CA VAL A 14 11.76 -21.02 -25.99
C VAL A 14 12.35 -22.17 -25.15
N PRO A 15 13.25 -21.88 -24.20
CA PRO A 15 13.83 -22.89 -23.34
C PRO A 15 12.79 -23.54 -22.43
N LEU A 16 13.05 -24.78 -22.00
CA LEU A 16 12.19 -25.49 -21.05
C LEU A 16 12.30 -24.89 -19.65
N PRO A 17 11.21 -24.90 -18.85
CA PRO A 17 11.27 -24.44 -17.47
C PRO A 17 12.10 -25.40 -16.58
N PRO A 18 12.77 -24.90 -15.50
CA PRO A 18 12.80 -23.51 -15.11
C PRO A 18 13.79 -22.68 -15.93
N ARG A 19 13.38 -21.47 -16.34
CA ARG A 19 14.18 -20.57 -17.20
C ARG A 19 14.93 -19.53 -16.38
N GLU A 20 16.08 -19.11 -16.89
CA GLU A 20 16.73 -17.90 -16.40
C GLU A 20 15.92 -16.66 -16.77
N VAL A 21 15.63 -15.80 -15.81
CA VAL A 21 14.85 -14.59 -16.03
C VAL A 21 15.66 -13.39 -15.57
N ALA A 22 16.05 -12.56 -16.50
CA ALA A 22 16.74 -11.31 -16.26
C ALA A 22 15.75 -10.13 -16.29
N ARG A 23 16.12 -9.04 -15.64
CA ARG A 23 15.33 -7.81 -15.61
C ARG A 23 15.94 -6.80 -16.56
N TRP A 24 15.10 -6.07 -17.29
CA TRP A 24 15.56 -4.95 -18.10
C TRP A 24 16.29 -3.93 -17.25
N ARG A 25 17.51 -3.56 -17.62
CA ARG A 25 18.38 -2.64 -16.84
C ARG A 25 17.70 -1.31 -16.53
N GLY A 26 16.89 -0.78 -17.44
CA GLY A 26 16.17 0.48 -17.25
C GLY A 26 15.09 0.46 -16.16
N LEU A 27 14.65 -0.72 -15.70
CA LEU A 27 13.62 -0.87 -14.66
C LEU A 27 14.18 -1.10 -13.25
N ALA A 28 15.51 -1.20 -13.11
CA ALA A 28 16.13 -1.37 -11.79
C ALA A 28 16.03 -0.09 -10.93
N VAL A 29 16.03 1.08 -11.54
CA VAL A 29 15.97 2.37 -10.85
C VAL A 29 14.64 2.58 -10.13
N PRO A 30 13.45 2.43 -10.77
CA PRO A 30 12.18 2.60 -10.06
C PRO A 30 12.01 1.66 -8.87
N PHE A 31 12.49 0.41 -8.99
CA PHE A 31 12.42 -0.55 -7.90
C PHE A 31 13.31 -0.17 -6.70
N ARG A 32 14.53 0.30 -6.96
CA ARG A 32 15.43 0.78 -5.91
C ARG A 32 14.88 2.04 -5.24
N CYS A 33 14.35 2.98 -6.02
CA CYS A 33 13.67 4.16 -5.49
C CYS A 33 12.45 3.79 -4.66
N ALA A 34 11.62 2.83 -5.12
CA ALA A 34 10.48 2.34 -4.37
C ALA A 34 10.89 1.70 -3.04
N LEU A 35 11.98 0.92 -3.04
CA LEU A 35 12.51 0.31 -1.81
C LEU A 35 13.04 1.38 -0.85
N PHE A 36 13.72 2.39 -1.36
CA PHE A 36 14.20 3.51 -0.54
C PHE A 36 13.06 4.33 0.06
N LEU A 37 12.00 4.58 -0.71
CA LEU A 37 10.80 5.24 -0.20
C LEU A 37 10.03 4.38 0.82
N LEU A 38 10.16 3.07 0.79
CA LEU A 38 9.51 2.16 1.75
C LEU A 38 10.03 2.33 3.18
N ILE A 39 11.31 2.70 3.35
CA ILE A 39 11.94 2.84 4.66
C ILE A 39 11.22 3.86 5.56
N PRO A 40 11.04 5.14 5.15
CA PRO A 40 10.32 6.11 5.98
C PRO A 40 8.85 5.70 6.21
N HIS A 41 8.24 5.01 5.24
CA HIS A 41 6.86 4.58 5.36
C HIS A 41 6.67 3.43 6.37
N VAL A 42 7.63 2.52 6.47
CA VAL A 42 7.63 1.48 7.52
C VAL A 42 7.71 2.13 8.91
N TRP A 43 8.55 3.18 9.07
CA TRP A 43 8.64 3.92 10.32
C TRP A 43 7.33 4.64 10.67
N ILE A 44 6.69 5.30 9.72
CA ILE A 44 5.38 5.93 9.93
C ILE A 44 4.32 4.89 10.28
N GLY A 45 4.29 3.76 9.57
CA GLY A 45 3.37 2.66 9.87
C GLY A 45 3.57 2.09 11.28
N PHE A 46 4.83 1.92 11.68
CA PHE A 46 5.17 1.48 13.05
C PHE A 46 4.74 2.52 14.09
N PHE A 47 5.00 3.80 13.85
CA PHE A 47 4.57 4.89 14.73
C PHE A 47 3.05 4.93 14.91
N LEU A 48 2.30 4.83 13.81
CA LEU A 48 0.83 4.80 13.87
C LEU A 48 0.30 3.55 14.59
N ALA A 49 0.92 2.38 14.37
CA ALA A 49 0.58 1.16 15.09
C ALA A 49 0.85 1.31 16.60
N TRP A 50 1.98 1.90 16.95
CA TRP A 50 2.30 2.22 18.34
C TRP A 50 1.28 3.15 18.98
N MET A 51 0.89 4.23 18.28
CA MET A 51 -0.16 5.15 18.73
C MET A 51 -1.50 4.42 18.94
N CYS A 52 -1.89 3.53 18.03
CA CYS A 52 -3.10 2.72 18.20
C CYS A 52 -3.04 1.84 19.45
N VAL A 53 -1.94 1.14 19.66
CA VAL A 53 -1.77 0.26 20.83
C VAL A 53 -1.81 1.06 22.14
N THR A 54 -1.13 2.19 22.19
CA THR A 54 -1.08 3.04 23.38
C THR A 54 -2.44 3.68 23.69
N THR A 55 -3.17 4.13 22.66
CA THR A 55 -4.52 4.68 22.81
C THR A 55 -5.52 3.60 23.26
N CYS A 56 -5.46 2.41 22.67
CA CYS A 56 -6.32 1.30 23.09
C CYS A 56 -6.03 0.89 24.55
N ALA A 57 -4.76 0.79 24.93
CA ALA A 57 -4.36 0.47 26.29
C ALA A 57 -4.83 1.54 27.28
N LEU A 58 -4.72 2.82 26.93
CA LEU A 58 -5.21 3.93 27.74
C LEU A 58 -6.73 3.86 27.96
N VAL A 59 -7.48 3.49 26.93
CA VAL A 59 -8.94 3.37 27.00
C VAL A 59 -9.37 2.17 27.86
N ILE A 60 -8.66 1.02 27.73
CA ILE A 60 -9.04 -0.25 28.38
C ILE A 60 -8.51 -0.29 29.82
N ASP A 61 -7.24 0.02 30.03
CA ASP A 61 -6.52 -0.19 31.30
C ASP A 61 -6.11 1.13 31.98
N GLY A 62 -6.43 2.29 31.39
CA GLY A 62 -6.08 3.58 31.93
C GLY A 62 -6.73 3.85 33.28
N GLN A 63 -5.91 4.24 34.28
CA GLN A 63 -6.36 4.59 35.59
C GLN A 63 -6.80 6.07 35.67
N GLU A 64 -7.97 6.32 36.26
CA GLU A 64 -8.43 7.68 36.49
C GLU A 64 -7.62 8.33 37.63
N ARG A 65 -7.10 9.50 37.35
CA ARG A 65 -6.27 10.31 38.29
C ARG A 65 -6.70 11.76 38.23
N GLN A 66 -6.26 12.51 39.26
CA GLN A 66 -6.45 13.96 39.29
C GLN A 66 -5.17 14.65 38.84
N ALA A 67 -5.28 15.50 37.85
CA ALA A 67 -4.21 16.41 37.43
C ALA A 67 -4.54 17.84 37.83
N THR A 68 -3.52 18.66 37.97
CA THR A 68 -3.69 20.09 38.26
C THR A 68 -3.23 20.91 37.07
N VAL A 69 -4.08 21.77 36.56
CA VAL A 69 -3.73 22.70 35.47
C VAL A 69 -2.70 23.69 35.95
N THR A 70 -1.58 23.78 35.28
CA THR A 70 -0.48 24.67 35.65
C THR A 70 -0.41 25.91 34.78
N HIS A 71 -0.68 25.77 33.50
CA HIS A 71 -0.59 26.87 32.55
C HIS A 71 -1.68 26.77 31.48
N ARG A 72 -2.00 27.91 30.85
CA ARG A 72 -2.94 28.04 29.74
C ARG A 72 -2.29 28.88 28.67
N GLU A 73 -2.33 28.42 27.45
CA GLU A 73 -1.80 29.14 26.30
C GLU A 73 -2.86 29.22 25.19
N ASP A 74 -3.13 30.45 24.76
CA ASP A 74 -3.94 30.70 23.59
C ASP A 74 -3.02 30.62 22.36
N VAL A 75 -3.08 29.52 21.63
CA VAL A 75 -2.30 29.36 20.40
C VAL A 75 -3.06 30.07 19.26
N GLU A 76 -2.65 31.30 18.96
CA GLU A 76 -3.11 32.00 17.76
C GLU A 76 -2.68 31.22 16.51
N SER A 77 -3.54 30.31 16.06
CA SER A 77 -3.35 29.64 14.78
C SER A 77 -3.82 30.55 13.65
N LYS A 78 -2.94 30.82 12.70
CA LYS A 78 -3.28 31.54 11.44
C LYS A 78 -4.29 30.81 10.54
N GLN A 79 -4.80 29.67 10.94
CA GLN A 79 -5.78 28.86 10.23
C GLN A 79 -6.97 28.55 11.15
N ASP A 80 -8.00 29.35 11.08
CA ASP A 80 -9.44 29.17 11.39
C ASP A 80 -9.91 28.22 12.53
N ALA A 81 -9.07 27.78 13.42
CA ALA A 81 -9.48 27.10 14.64
C ALA A 81 -8.66 27.64 15.80
N ASP A 82 -9.33 28.36 16.72
CA ASP A 82 -8.81 28.75 18.01
C ASP A 82 -8.39 27.46 18.76
N SER A 83 -7.16 27.03 18.56
CA SER A 83 -6.59 25.89 19.30
C SER A 83 -6.02 26.41 20.60
N CYS A 84 -6.68 26.07 21.68
CA CYS A 84 -6.26 26.40 23.03
C CYS A 84 -5.52 25.20 23.62
N GLN A 85 -4.45 25.46 24.36
CA GLN A 85 -3.65 24.43 25.02
C GLN A 85 -3.64 24.64 26.53
N ILE A 86 -3.77 23.54 27.27
CA ILE A 86 -3.54 23.52 28.71
C ILE A 86 -2.37 22.62 29.04
N ASP A 87 -1.53 23.07 29.97
CA ASP A 87 -0.51 22.25 30.61
C ASP A 87 -1.00 21.81 31.97
N TYR A 88 -0.82 20.54 32.27
CA TYR A 88 -1.22 19.99 33.56
C TYR A 88 -0.15 19.07 34.14
N VAL A 89 -0.18 18.92 35.46
CA VAL A 89 0.74 18.05 36.18
C VAL A 89 -0.05 17.04 37.01
N TYR A 90 0.38 15.81 36.95
CA TYR A 90 -0.13 14.70 37.76
C TYR A 90 0.99 13.86 38.32
N SER A 91 0.69 13.00 39.30
CA SER A 91 1.64 12.06 39.87
C SER A 91 1.13 10.64 39.74
N ASP A 92 2.05 9.73 39.38
CA ASP A 92 1.81 8.29 39.35
C ASP A 92 2.91 7.56 40.14
N GLU A 93 2.96 6.24 40.05
CA GLU A 93 4.00 5.39 40.67
C GLU A 93 5.41 5.69 40.12
N GLY A 94 5.52 6.32 38.96
CA GLY A 94 6.77 6.72 38.30
C GLY A 94 7.24 8.10 38.68
N GLY A 95 6.44 8.88 39.43
CA GLY A 95 6.78 10.22 39.85
C GLY A 95 5.80 11.29 39.36
N ARG A 96 6.31 12.52 39.26
CA ARG A 96 5.54 13.68 38.78
C ARG A 96 5.73 13.87 37.30
N HIS A 97 4.64 13.99 36.55
CA HIS A 97 4.60 14.14 35.10
C HIS A 97 3.93 15.46 34.73
N ALA A 98 4.48 16.12 33.71
CA ALA A 98 3.89 17.31 33.10
C ALA A 98 3.55 16.98 31.65
N GLU A 99 2.31 17.22 31.26
CA GLU A 99 1.81 16.98 29.90
C GLU A 99 0.93 18.14 29.44
N SER A 100 0.71 18.21 28.14
CA SER A 100 -0.09 19.24 27.48
C SER A 100 -1.20 18.63 26.68
N CYS A 101 -2.38 19.27 26.67
CA CYS A 101 -3.52 18.84 25.90
C CYS A 101 -4.14 20.01 25.13
N ALA A 102 -4.45 19.80 23.86
CA ALA A 102 -5.21 20.76 23.07
C ALA A 102 -6.71 20.59 23.36
N LEU A 103 -7.42 21.71 23.50
CA LEU A 103 -8.83 21.76 23.83
C LEU A 103 -9.59 22.61 22.80
N ASP A 104 -10.88 22.37 22.70
CA ASP A 104 -11.77 23.34 22.05
C ASP A 104 -11.95 24.58 22.96
N SER A 105 -12.33 25.70 22.36
CA SER A 105 -12.48 26.99 23.09
C SER A 105 -13.51 26.93 24.23
N ARG A 106 -14.50 26.01 24.16
CA ARG A 106 -15.50 25.85 25.22
C ARG A 106 -14.92 25.15 26.45
N ALA A 107 -14.24 24.02 26.21
CA ALA A 107 -13.59 23.28 27.28
C ALA A 107 -12.46 24.08 27.92
N TYR A 108 -11.70 24.83 27.14
CA TYR A 108 -10.61 25.67 27.62
C TYR A 108 -11.07 26.72 28.65
N ASN A 109 -12.22 27.36 28.41
CA ASN A 109 -12.75 28.37 29.35
C ASN A 109 -13.18 27.77 30.70
N THR A 110 -13.36 26.48 30.80
CA THR A 110 -13.75 25.78 32.02
C THR A 110 -12.56 25.48 32.92
N TYR A 111 -11.34 25.41 32.39
CA TYR A 111 -10.15 24.98 33.12
C TYR A 111 -9.20 26.13 33.41
N ALA A 112 -9.34 26.76 34.58
CA ALA A 112 -8.41 27.79 35.06
C ALA A 112 -7.13 27.17 35.64
N PRO A 113 -5.98 27.87 35.65
CA PRO A 113 -4.80 27.45 36.40
C PRO A 113 -5.14 27.15 37.87
N GLY A 114 -4.62 26.04 38.41
CA GLY A 114 -4.94 25.54 39.73
C GLY A 114 -6.15 24.62 39.82
N THR A 115 -6.96 24.51 38.74
CA THR A 115 -8.12 23.62 38.71
C THR A 115 -7.65 22.16 38.65
N LYS A 116 -8.36 21.28 39.38
CA LYS A 116 -8.17 19.83 39.30
C LYS A 116 -9.04 19.27 38.20
N ILE A 117 -8.44 18.50 37.35
CA ILE A 117 -9.12 17.85 36.17
C ILE A 117 -8.95 16.35 36.27
N PRO A 118 -9.99 15.58 35.97
CA PRO A 118 -9.85 14.11 35.83
C PRO A 118 -9.14 13.75 34.56
N ILE A 119 -8.12 12.91 34.66
CA ILE A 119 -7.36 12.36 33.55
C ILE A 119 -7.37 10.84 33.62
N ARG A 120 -7.18 10.17 32.47
CA ARG A 120 -6.78 8.76 32.41
C ARG A 120 -5.30 8.69 32.13
N SER A 121 -4.57 7.90 32.89
CA SER A 121 -3.15 7.69 32.69
C SER A 121 -2.81 6.20 32.65
N ILE A 122 -1.83 5.86 31.83
CA ILE A 122 -1.26 4.50 31.74
C ILE A 122 0.26 4.59 31.62
N ARG A 123 0.95 3.58 32.13
CA ARG A 123 2.40 3.44 31.99
C ARG A 123 2.75 2.31 31.03
N ILE A 124 3.35 2.63 29.89
CA ILE A 124 3.74 1.67 28.86
C ILE A 124 5.25 1.78 28.63
N LEU A 125 5.97 0.67 28.80
CA LEU A 125 7.43 0.60 28.65
C LEU A 125 8.18 1.69 29.41
N GLY A 126 7.73 2.01 30.64
CA GLY A 126 8.36 3.01 31.50
C GLY A 126 8.00 4.48 31.20
N ARG A 127 7.20 4.72 30.17
CA ARG A 127 6.68 6.06 29.83
C ARG A 127 5.23 6.19 30.29
N SER A 128 4.93 7.25 31.00
CA SER A 128 3.54 7.60 31.35
C SER A 128 2.92 8.35 30.18
N GLN A 129 1.66 8.04 29.90
CA GLN A 129 0.82 8.74 28.94
C GLN A 129 -0.50 9.06 29.61
N SER A 130 -1.05 10.22 29.35
CA SER A 130 -2.32 10.62 29.89
C SER A 130 -3.20 11.35 28.87
N GLU A 131 -4.50 11.33 29.13
CA GLU A 131 -5.52 12.00 28.33
C GLU A 131 -6.64 12.46 29.26
N LEU A 132 -7.40 13.49 28.89
CA LEU A 132 -8.55 13.91 29.66
C LEU A 132 -9.59 12.81 29.77
N ALA A 133 -10.10 12.57 30.98
CA ALA A 133 -11.13 11.53 31.19
C ALA A 133 -12.45 11.85 30.47
N SER A 134 -12.70 13.11 30.13
CA SER A 134 -13.84 13.57 29.36
C SER A 134 -13.74 13.25 27.86
N ALA A 135 -12.53 12.89 27.34
CA ALA A 135 -12.37 12.52 25.97
C ALA A 135 -13.13 11.22 25.67
N SER A 136 -13.94 11.21 24.62
CA SER A 136 -14.67 10.01 24.21
C SER A 136 -13.68 8.92 23.77
N ALA A 137 -13.81 7.74 24.35
CA ALA A 137 -13.01 6.58 23.93
C ALA A 137 -13.16 6.29 22.43
N GLY A 138 -14.36 6.51 21.88
CA GLY A 138 -14.61 6.39 20.45
C GLY A 138 -13.80 7.38 19.62
N ASP A 139 -13.79 8.64 19.99
CA ASP A 139 -13.08 9.69 19.26
C ASP A 139 -11.57 9.47 19.29
N LEU A 140 -11.02 9.06 20.44
CA LEU A 140 -9.61 8.71 20.59
C LEU A 140 -9.21 7.55 19.66
N ILE A 141 -9.98 6.45 19.69
CA ILE A 141 -9.69 5.28 18.86
C ILE A 141 -9.83 5.62 17.37
N TRP A 142 -10.92 6.27 16.96
CA TRP A 142 -11.14 6.61 15.56
C TRP A 142 -10.17 7.66 15.03
N GLY A 143 -9.75 8.63 15.86
CA GLY A 143 -8.74 9.61 15.51
C GLY A 143 -7.41 9.01 15.10
N VAL A 144 -7.02 7.87 15.70
CA VAL A 144 -5.77 7.16 15.35
C VAL A 144 -5.99 6.01 14.36
N ALA A 145 -7.08 5.26 14.51
CA ALA A 145 -7.34 4.07 13.69
C ALA A 145 -7.56 4.43 12.22
N TRP A 146 -8.28 5.49 11.92
CA TRP A 146 -8.58 5.88 10.55
C TRP A 146 -7.34 6.28 9.74
N PRO A 147 -6.47 7.20 10.22
CA PRO A 147 -5.20 7.49 9.56
C PRO A 147 -4.31 6.25 9.40
N ALA A 148 -4.27 5.37 10.40
CA ALA A 148 -3.48 4.15 10.35
C ALA A 148 -4.00 3.18 9.27
N LEU A 149 -5.31 2.95 9.18
CA LEU A 149 -5.92 2.10 8.15
C LEU A 149 -5.71 2.67 6.74
N PHE A 150 -5.94 3.98 6.57
CA PHE A 150 -5.73 4.65 5.30
C PHE A 150 -4.28 4.54 4.84
N TRP A 151 -3.32 4.85 5.71
CA TRP A 151 -1.90 4.80 5.44
C TRP A 151 -1.43 3.39 5.07
N ASN A 152 -1.77 2.40 5.90
CA ASN A 152 -1.38 1.01 5.65
C ASN A 152 -2.04 0.46 4.38
N GLY A 153 -3.29 0.82 4.10
CA GLY A 153 -4.00 0.46 2.88
C GLY A 153 -3.30 1.00 1.63
N MET A 154 -2.94 2.29 1.64
CA MET A 154 -2.19 2.93 0.55
C MET A 154 -0.83 2.26 0.35
N MET A 155 -0.10 1.98 1.42
CA MET A 155 1.19 1.30 1.38
C MET A 155 1.09 -0.12 0.86
N PHE A 156 0.04 -0.86 1.22
CA PHE A 156 -0.21 -2.20 0.70
C PHE A 156 -0.43 -2.18 -0.83
N ILE A 157 -1.22 -1.22 -1.33
CA ILE A 157 -1.44 -1.05 -2.79
C ILE A 157 -0.12 -0.75 -3.48
N PHE A 158 0.68 0.18 -2.93
CA PHE A 158 1.98 0.53 -3.48
C PHE A 158 2.94 -0.67 -3.50
N PHE A 159 3.05 -1.39 -2.40
CA PHE A 159 3.88 -2.60 -2.30
C PHE A 159 3.41 -3.70 -3.27
N TYR A 160 2.10 -3.89 -3.40
CA TYR A 160 1.54 -4.83 -4.36
C TYR A 160 1.95 -4.48 -5.80
N ALA A 161 1.79 -3.22 -6.19
CA ALA A 161 2.09 -2.76 -7.55
C ALA A 161 3.59 -2.83 -7.87
N THR A 162 4.45 -2.41 -6.94
CA THR A 162 5.90 -2.29 -7.17
C THR A 162 6.69 -3.58 -6.93
N CYS A 163 6.24 -4.44 -6.04
CA CYS A 163 6.96 -5.65 -5.65
C CYS A 163 6.27 -6.93 -6.10
N LEU A 164 5.00 -7.12 -5.74
CA LEU A 164 4.31 -8.40 -5.98
C LEU A 164 3.93 -8.61 -7.43
N SER A 165 3.51 -7.57 -8.14
CA SER A 165 3.14 -7.69 -9.57
C SER A 165 4.34 -8.09 -10.44
N PRO A 166 5.51 -7.44 -10.34
CA PRO A 166 6.71 -7.86 -11.06
C PRO A 166 7.18 -9.27 -10.69
N LEU A 167 7.14 -9.65 -9.41
CA LEU A 167 7.53 -11.01 -8.98
C LEU A 167 6.62 -12.09 -9.58
N ARG A 168 5.33 -11.80 -9.75
CA ARG A 168 4.39 -12.70 -10.42
C ARG A 168 4.72 -12.88 -11.91
N GLN A 169 5.07 -11.80 -12.61
CA GLN A 169 5.52 -11.87 -13.99
C GLN A 169 6.80 -12.72 -14.11
N ARG A 170 7.80 -12.47 -13.25
CA ARG A 170 9.04 -13.24 -13.20
C ARG A 170 8.77 -14.74 -13.01
N ARG A 171 7.87 -15.10 -12.09
CA ARG A 171 7.51 -16.51 -11.85
C ARG A 171 6.84 -17.13 -13.08
N LEU A 172 5.95 -16.39 -13.76
CA LEU A 172 5.31 -16.88 -15.00
C LEU A 172 6.32 -17.11 -16.11
N LEU A 173 7.29 -16.22 -16.30
CA LEU A 173 8.34 -16.42 -17.30
C LEU A 173 9.25 -17.60 -16.95
N ARG A 174 9.59 -17.78 -15.66
CA ARG A 174 10.47 -18.86 -15.21
C ARG A 174 9.81 -20.23 -15.31
N ASP A 175 8.61 -20.37 -14.79
CA ASP A 175 7.96 -21.65 -14.53
C ASP A 175 6.73 -21.92 -15.42
N GLY A 176 6.24 -20.91 -16.13
CA GLY A 176 5.03 -21.00 -16.95
C GLY A 176 5.24 -21.75 -18.27
N GLN A 177 4.15 -22.21 -18.86
CA GLN A 177 4.16 -22.74 -20.21
C GLN A 177 4.08 -21.62 -21.23
N ALA A 178 4.85 -21.75 -22.31
CA ALA A 178 4.86 -20.84 -23.43
C ALA A 178 3.94 -21.34 -24.54
N VAL A 179 3.11 -20.45 -25.06
CA VAL A 179 2.25 -20.73 -26.23
C VAL A 179 2.19 -19.49 -27.10
N MET A 180 1.88 -19.71 -28.40
CA MET A 180 1.55 -18.60 -29.27
C MET A 180 0.10 -18.18 -29.04
N GLY A 181 -0.08 -16.89 -28.88
CA GLY A 181 -1.37 -16.23 -28.80
C GLY A 181 -1.51 -15.19 -29.89
N GLN A 182 -2.66 -14.55 -29.97
CA GLN A 182 -2.95 -13.52 -30.95
C GLN A 182 -3.64 -12.35 -30.27
N ILE A 183 -3.25 -11.12 -30.58
CA ILE A 183 -3.94 -9.91 -30.15
C ILE A 183 -5.28 -9.84 -30.91
N THR A 184 -6.37 -9.77 -30.14
CA THR A 184 -7.73 -9.70 -30.72
C THR A 184 -8.34 -8.31 -30.59
N GLY A 185 -7.79 -7.43 -29.76
CA GLY A 185 -8.33 -6.10 -29.61
C GLY A 185 -7.43 -5.15 -28.83
N LYS A 186 -7.70 -3.89 -29.02
CA LYS A 186 -7.03 -2.76 -28.36
C LYS A 186 -8.08 -1.84 -27.76
N LYS A 187 -7.88 -1.39 -26.53
CA LYS A 187 -8.81 -0.48 -25.87
C LYS A 187 -8.06 0.59 -25.06
N VAL A 188 -8.51 1.83 -25.20
CA VAL A 188 -8.07 2.94 -24.34
C VAL A 188 -9.12 3.15 -23.27
N ARG A 189 -8.73 2.99 -22.01
CA ARG A 189 -9.58 3.27 -20.87
C ARG A 189 -9.37 4.73 -20.45
N LYS A 190 -10.37 5.57 -20.71
CA LYS A 190 -10.37 6.96 -20.26
C LYS A 190 -10.89 7.03 -18.82
N GLY A 191 -10.14 7.66 -17.92
CA GLY A 191 -10.48 7.86 -16.51
C GLY A 191 -9.60 8.97 -15.91
N LYS A 192 -9.39 8.96 -14.59
CA LYS A 192 -8.43 9.88 -13.95
C LYS A 192 -7.00 9.72 -14.51
N SER A 193 -6.67 8.55 -14.99
CA SER A 193 -5.47 8.26 -15.78
C SER A 193 -5.88 7.49 -17.04
N THR A 194 -5.17 7.74 -18.16
CA THR A 194 -5.39 6.99 -19.40
C THR A 194 -4.69 5.64 -19.29
N GLY A 195 -5.44 4.53 -19.36
CA GLY A 195 -4.92 3.16 -19.40
C GLY A 195 -4.99 2.61 -20.81
N TYR A 196 -3.97 1.86 -21.24
CA TYR A 196 -3.88 1.21 -22.55
C TYR A 196 -3.96 -0.29 -22.36
N GLU A 197 -4.97 -0.93 -22.95
CA GLU A 197 -5.27 -2.34 -22.74
C GLU A 197 -5.19 -3.10 -24.08
N LEU A 198 -4.52 -4.25 -24.06
CA LEU A 198 -4.50 -5.21 -25.16
C LEU A 198 -5.29 -6.45 -24.73
N THR A 199 -6.22 -6.88 -25.58
CA THR A 199 -6.94 -8.14 -25.43
C THR A 199 -6.29 -9.17 -26.35
N TYR A 200 -6.00 -10.35 -25.81
CA TYR A 200 -5.35 -11.44 -26.53
C TYR A 200 -5.99 -12.78 -26.21
N ILE A 201 -5.86 -13.70 -27.13
CA ILE A 201 -6.37 -15.06 -27.05
C ILE A 201 -5.23 -16.06 -27.21
N TYR A 202 -5.24 -17.15 -26.47
CA TYR A 202 -4.25 -18.22 -26.58
C TYR A 202 -4.86 -19.58 -26.26
N PRO A 203 -4.31 -20.70 -26.84
CA PRO A 203 -4.79 -22.04 -26.59
C PRO A 203 -4.39 -22.53 -25.20
N ARG A 204 -5.31 -23.27 -24.58
CA ARG A 204 -5.05 -24.00 -23.33
C ARG A 204 -4.75 -25.47 -23.62
N PRO A 205 -4.14 -26.23 -22.68
CA PRO A 205 -3.87 -27.65 -22.86
C PRO A 205 -5.13 -28.51 -23.07
N ASP A 206 -6.26 -28.05 -22.56
CA ASP A 206 -7.57 -28.72 -22.69
C ASP A 206 -8.26 -28.42 -24.02
N GLY A 207 -7.58 -27.76 -24.95
CA GLY A 207 -8.09 -27.45 -26.29
C GLY A 207 -8.99 -26.22 -26.38
N TYR A 208 -9.33 -25.60 -25.24
CA TYR A 208 -10.11 -24.37 -25.26
C TYR A 208 -9.20 -23.12 -25.40
N ALA A 209 -9.75 -22.09 -26.01
CA ALA A 209 -9.09 -20.80 -26.11
C ALA A 209 -9.37 -19.95 -24.86
N GLN A 210 -8.33 -19.28 -24.34
CA GLN A 210 -8.45 -18.36 -23.21
C GLN A 210 -8.23 -16.93 -23.69
N THR A 211 -9.24 -16.08 -23.47
CA THR A 211 -9.12 -14.63 -23.71
C THR A 211 -8.69 -13.91 -22.44
N ARG A 212 -7.78 -12.95 -22.58
CA ARG A 212 -7.28 -12.11 -21.48
C ARG A 212 -7.03 -10.70 -21.97
N THR A 213 -7.07 -9.77 -21.00
CA THR A 213 -6.71 -8.37 -21.20
C THR A 213 -5.51 -8.04 -20.30
N MET A 214 -4.55 -7.32 -20.86
CA MET A 214 -3.34 -6.86 -20.18
C MET A 214 -3.19 -5.36 -20.40
N GLU A 215 -2.87 -4.64 -19.32
CA GLU A 215 -2.49 -3.24 -19.41
C GLU A 215 -1.04 -3.13 -19.87
N VAL A 216 -0.78 -2.25 -20.83
CA VAL A 216 0.54 -2.04 -21.43
C VAL A 216 0.91 -0.56 -21.44
N ARG A 217 2.16 -0.24 -21.73
CA ARG A 217 2.59 1.15 -21.89
C ARG A 217 2.06 1.72 -23.21
N LYS A 218 1.93 3.04 -23.28
CA LYS A 218 1.47 3.72 -24.49
C LYS A 218 2.30 3.32 -25.72
N GLY A 219 3.63 3.31 -25.63
CA GLY A 219 4.52 2.93 -26.73
C GLY A 219 4.27 1.52 -27.25
N ASP A 220 4.09 0.56 -26.34
CA ASP A 220 3.78 -0.83 -26.67
C ASP A 220 2.38 -0.96 -27.32
N TYR A 221 1.41 -0.18 -26.80
CA TYR A 221 0.06 -0.11 -27.35
C TYR A 221 0.05 0.44 -28.78
N ASP A 222 0.84 1.48 -29.05
CA ASP A 222 0.89 2.13 -30.36
C ASP A 222 1.48 1.16 -31.42
N LEU A 223 2.46 0.33 -31.03
CA LEU A 223 3.12 -0.64 -31.89
C LEU A 223 2.30 -1.93 -32.13
N ALA A 224 1.48 -2.33 -31.17
CA ALA A 224 0.68 -3.54 -31.25
C ALA A 224 -0.50 -3.38 -32.23
N ASN A 225 -0.81 -4.42 -33.01
CA ASN A 225 -1.98 -4.44 -33.89
C ASN A 225 -2.87 -5.66 -33.59
N ALA A 226 -4.16 -5.50 -33.84
CA ALA A 226 -5.06 -6.68 -33.85
C ALA A 226 -4.65 -7.66 -34.96
N GLY A 227 -4.55 -8.92 -34.61
CA GLY A 227 -4.01 -9.94 -35.49
C GLY A 227 -2.55 -10.31 -35.25
N ASP A 228 -1.78 -9.47 -34.54
CA ASP A 228 -0.38 -9.76 -34.25
C ASP A 228 -0.24 -11.04 -33.41
N GLU A 229 0.70 -11.89 -33.81
CA GLU A 229 1.12 -13.05 -33.04
C GLU A 229 2.02 -12.64 -31.89
N VAL A 230 1.73 -13.14 -30.69
CA VAL A 230 2.48 -12.84 -29.46
C VAL A 230 2.81 -14.11 -28.69
N LEU A 231 3.96 -14.08 -28.01
CA LEU A 231 4.37 -15.18 -27.14
C LEU A 231 3.74 -15.00 -25.76
N VAL A 232 2.90 -15.93 -25.34
CA VAL A 232 2.18 -15.89 -24.07
C VAL A 232 2.74 -16.92 -23.11
N PHE A 233 3.12 -16.47 -21.91
CA PHE A 233 3.44 -17.36 -20.79
C PHE A 233 2.24 -17.43 -19.85
N TYR A 234 1.84 -18.63 -19.47
CA TYR A 234 0.72 -18.84 -18.57
C TYR A 234 1.00 -19.94 -17.54
N ASN A 235 0.27 -19.90 -16.42
CA ASN A 235 0.34 -20.95 -15.40
C ASN A 235 -0.64 -22.07 -15.76
N PRO A 236 -0.19 -23.33 -15.98
CA PRO A 236 -1.09 -24.43 -16.35
C PRO A 236 -2.18 -24.71 -15.32
N SER A 237 -1.86 -24.61 -14.04
CA SER A 237 -2.82 -24.81 -12.95
C SER A 237 -3.82 -23.65 -12.80
N ARG A 238 -3.50 -22.48 -13.34
CA ARG A 238 -4.32 -21.27 -13.29
C ARG A 238 -4.22 -20.52 -14.62
N PRO A 239 -4.85 -20.99 -15.69
CA PRO A 239 -4.67 -20.42 -17.04
C PRO A 239 -5.01 -18.93 -17.14
N LYS A 240 -5.92 -18.46 -16.29
CA LYS A 240 -6.21 -17.02 -16.21
C LYS A 240 -5.00 -16.15 -15.81
N ARG A 241 -3.91 -16.74 -15.29
CA ARG A 241 -2.65 -16.04 -15.00
C ARG A 241 -1.73 -16.22 -16.20
N SER A 242 -1.69 -15.18 -17.02
CA SER A 242 -0.88 -15.15 -18.24
C SER A 242 -0.29 -13.76 -18.46
N VAL A 243 0.74 -13.69 -19.29
CA VAL A 243 1.44 -12.47 -19.64
C VAL A 243 1.96 -12.59 -21.07
N ILE A 244 1.93 -11.50 -21.82
CA ILE A 244 2.55 -11.40 -23.13
C ILE A 244 4.04 -11.08 -22.92
N TYR A 245 4.92 -11.90 -23.50
CA TYR A 245 6.37 -11.78 -23.32
C TYR A 245 6.92 -10.43 -23.80
N GLU A 246 6.52 -10.01 -24.97
CA GLU A 246 6.98 -8.79 -25.64
C GLU A 246 6.70 -7.52 -24.81
N TYR A 247 5.70 -7.56 -23.93
CA TYR A 247 5.28 -6.42 -23.09
C TYR A 247 5.61 -6.61 -21.60
N CYS A 248 6.46 -7.61 -21.29
CA CYS A 248 6.91 -7.86 -19.93
C CYS A 248 8.02 -6.91 -19.46
N GLN A 249 8.14 -6.80 -18.14
CA GLN A 249 9.27 -6.10 -17.50
C GLN A 249 10.54 -6.95 -17.39
N TYR A 250 10.48 -8.19 -17.82
CA TYR A 250 11.56 -9.17 -17.73
C TYR A 250 11.80 -9.79 -19.11
N TRP A 251 13.00 -10.30 -19.30
CA TRP A 251 13.38 -10.97 -20.54
C TRP A 251 14.11 -12.28 -20.23
N LEU A 252 14.17 -13.16 -21.21
CA LEU A 252 14.85 -14.43 -21.15
C LEU A 252 16.18 -14.29 -21.92
N PRO A 253 17.36 -14.35 -21.25
CA PRO A 253 18.66 -14.19 -21.90
C PRO A 253 18.85 -15.15 -23.05
N GLU A 254 18.36 -16.37 -22.91
CA GLU A 254 18.48 -17.45 -23.87
C GLU A 254 17.70 -17.21 -25.19
N MET A 255 16.76 -16.25 -25.20
CA MET A 255 16.01 -15.87 -26.40
C MET A 255 16.62 -14.70 -27.18
N CYS A 256 17.74 -14.16 -26.74
CA CYS A 256 18.41 -13.01 -27.35
C CYS A 256 19.65 -13.40 -28.16
N VAL A 257 19.80 -14.68 -28.51
CA VAL A 257 20.91 -15.21 -29.34
C VAL A 257 20.52 -15.26 -30.79
#